data_f09c1385970e19d21ce0e732e392c0f9
#
_entry.id   f09c1385970e19d21ce0e732e392c0f9
#
_cell.length_a   1.000
_cell.length_b   1.000
_cell.length_c   1.000
_cell.angle_alpha   90.00
_cell.angle_beta   90.00
_cell.angle_gamma   90.00
#
_symmetry.space_group_name_H-M   'P 1'
#
loop_
_entity.id
_entity.type
_entity.pdbx_description
1 polymer ?
#
loop_
_entity_poly.entity_id
_entity_poly.type
_entity_poly.pdbx_seq_one_letter_code
_entity_poly.pdbx_strand_id
1 'polypeptide(L)'
;SLKDFKHFLDEAETRGMEVALDIAFQCAPDHPWVKKHPRWFCWRPDGTVQYAENPPKKYQDILPINFESDDWKNLWDELKSVFEYWIKQGVKVFRVDNPHTKSMEFWRWCILNIKAKHPEVIFLAEAFTRPKRKYFLAKSGFTHGYTYFTWRNTATELQQYVEELTQSESKEYFWPNFCPNTPDNLHADLQTGNRATFIGRYVLADTLTTNAG
;
A
#
# COMPACT_ATOMS: atom_id res chain seq x y z
N SER A 1 3.22 -8.32 -22.70
CA SER A 1 3.95 -7.14 -23.23
C SER A 1 3.23 -5.85 -22.81
N LEU A 2 3.87 -4.68 -23.01
CA LEU A 2 3.23 -3.38 -22.76
C LEU A 2 1.97 -3.18 -23.63
N LYS A 3 1.95 -3.75 -24.83
CA LYS A 3 0.78 -3.71 -25.72
C LYS A 3 -0.41 -4.47 -25.10
N ASP A 4 -0.15 -5.63 -24.51
CA ASP A 4 -1.20 -6.45 -23.89
C ASP A 4 -1.72 -5.76 -22.62
N PHE A 5 -0.82 -5.11 -21.86
CA PHE A 5 -1.21 -4.34 -20.70
C PHE A 5 -2.10 -3.14 -21.06
N LYS A 6 -1.77 -2.42 -22.15
CA LYS A 6 -2.63 -1.33 -22.64
C LYS A 6 -4.00 -1.84 -23.07
N HIS A 7 -4.05 -2.94 -23.79
CA HIS A 7 -5.32 -3.57 -24.17
C HIS A 7 -6.13 -3.97 -22.92
N PHE A 8 -5.47 -4.47 -21.87
CA PHE A 8 -6.15 -4.76 -20.60
C PHE A 8 -6.73 -3.49 -19.94
N LEU A 9 -6.00 -2.36 -19.95
CA LEU A 9 -6.50 -1.09 -19.44
C LEU A 9 -7.72 -0.62 -20.22
N ASP A 10 -7.66 -0.65 -21.57
CA ASP A 10 -8.74 -0.24 -22.46
C ASP A 10 -10.00 -1.11 -22.23
N GLU A 11 -9.82 -2.42 -22.08
CA GLU A 11 -10.92 -3.35 -21.80
C GLU A 11 -11.55 -3.13 -20.41
N ALA A 12 -10.76 -2.77 -19.41
CA ALA A 12 -11.27 -2.41 -18.09
C ALA A 12 -12.09 -1.12 -18.16
N GLU A 13 -11.57 -0.09 -18.81
CA GLU A 13 -12.23 1.22 -18.96
C GLU A 13 -13.56 1.09 -19.70
N THR A 14 -13.66 0.28 -20.77
CA THR A 14 -14.91 0.04 -21.50
C THR A 14 -16.01 -0.59 -20.63
N ARG A 15 -15.63 -1.20 -19.51
CA ARG A 15 -16.54 -1.80 -18.51
C ARG A 15 -16.76 -0.92 -17.30
N GLY A 16 -16.29 0.32 -17.33
CA GLY A 16 -16.39 1.26 -16.21
C GLY A 16 -15.51 0.90 -15.01
N MET A 17 -14.43 0.15 -15.24
CA MET A 17 -13.47 -0.26 -14.21
C MET A 17 -12.15 0.48 -14.39
N GLU A 18 -11.52 0.85 -13.29
CA GLU A 18 -10.13 1.32 -13.27
C GLU A 18 -9.19 0.22 -12.76
N VAL A 19 -7.98 0.19 -13.28
CA VAL A 19 -6.97 -0.79 -12.87
C VAL A 19 -6.12 -0.18 -11.77
N ALA A 20 -6.08 -0.84 -10.61
CA ALA A 20 -5.16 -0.53 -9.53
C ALA A 20 -3.87 -1.34 -9.71
N LEU A 21 -2.73 -0.65 -9.83
CA LEU A 21 -1.43 -1.29 -9.92
C LEU A 21 -0.77 -1.36 -8.55
N ASP A 22 -0.24 -2.53 -8.21
CA ASP A 22 0.51 -2.72 -6.95
C ASP A 22 1.94 -2.22 -7.09
N ILE A 23 2.40 -1.44 -6.11
CA ILE A 23 3.76 -0.90 -6.05
C ILE A 23 4.41 -1.33 -4.74
N ALA A 24 5.44 -2.16 -4.86
CA ALA A 24 6.27 -2.61 -3.76
C ALA A 24 7.71 -2.12 -3.97
N PHE A 25 8.12 -1.09 -3.23
CA PHE A 25 9.48 -0.55 -3.32
C PHE A 25 10.48 -1.38 -2.52
N GLN A 26 10.92 -2.45 -3.14
CA GLN A 26 11.95 -3.37 -2.69
C GLN A 26 12.55 -4.08 -3.91
N CYS A 27 13.70 -4.72 -3.74
CA CYS A 27 14.40 -5.37 -4.85
C CYS A 27 14.61 -6.85 -4.58
N ALA A 28 14.60 -7.65 -5.65
CA ALA A 28 15.15 -9.00 -5.61
C ALA A 28 16.70 -8.95 -5.55
N PRO A 29 17.37 -9.99 -5.05
CA PRO A 29 18.83 -9.98 -4.93
C PRO A 29 19.60 -9.80 -6.24
N ASP A 30 19.00 -10.18 -7.37
CA ASP A 30 19.56 -10.05 -8.71
C ASP A 30 19.14 -8.76 -9.43
N HIS A 31 18.39 -7.88 -8.76
CA HIS A 31 17.94 -6.62 -9.35
C HIS A 31 19.14 -5.77 -9.81
N PRO A 32 19.10 -5.18 -11.01
CA PRO A 32 20.21 -4.39 -11.56
C PRO A 32 20.70 -3.26 -10.65
N TRP A 33 19.83 -2.68 -9.83
CA TRP A 33 20.20 -1.59 -8.91
C TRP A 33 21.20 -2.04 -7.83
N VAL A 34 21.18 -3.30 -7.41
CA VAL A 34 22.14 -3.82 -6.41
C VAL A 34 23.59 -3.60 -6.88
N LYS A 35 23.84 -3.78 -8.18
CA LYS A 35 25.15 -3.57 -8.79
C LYS A 35 25.40 -2.13 -9.25
N LYS A 36 24.37 -1.48 -9.82
CA LYS A 36 24.51 -0.14 -10.40
C LYS A 36 24.48 0.97 -9.35
N HIS A 37 23.71 0.76 -8.27
CA HIS A 37 23.47 1.76 -7.21
C HIS A 37 23.65 1.14 -5.83
N PRO A 38 24.84 0.61 -5.48
CA PRO A 38 25.07 -0.11 -4.22
C PRO A 38 24.78 0.76 -2.98
N ARG A 39 24.87 2.08 -3.09
CA ARG A 39 24.53 3.02 -2.01
C ARG A 39 23.04 3.07 -1.67
N TRP A 40 22.17 2.57 -2.53
CA TRP A 40 20.73 2.51 -2.27
C TRP A 40 20.34 1.35 -1.36
N PHE A 41 21.32 0.56 -0.89
CA PHE A 41 21.09 -0.61 -0.03
C PHE A 41 21.95 -0.54 1.23
N CYS A 42 21.49 -1.17 2.31
CA CYS A 42 22.30 -1.38 3.50
C CYS A 42 23.14 -2.66 3.34
N TRP A 43 24.41 -2.55 3.60
CA TRP A 43 25.35 -3.65 3.51
C TRP A 43 25.74 -4.15 4.89
N ARG A 44 25.84 -5.46 5.04
CA ARG A 44 26.35 -6.11 6.24
C ARG A 44 27.89 -6.14 6.23
N PRO A 45 28.52 -6.31 7.39
CA PRO A 45 30.00 -6.41 7.47
C PRO A 45 30.60 -7.56 6.65
N ASP A 46 29.82 -8.62 6.39
CA ASP A 46 30.21 -9.76 5.57
C ASP A 46 30.13 -9.49 4.05
N GLY A 47 29.77 -8.28 3.65
CA GLY A 47 29.65 -7.88 2.24
C GLY A 47 28.34 -8.29 1.58
N THR A 48 27.37 -8.81 2.33
CA THR A 48 26.03 -9.11 1.82
C THR A 48 25.08 -7.92 2.01
N VAL A 49 24.09 -7.80 1.11
CA VAL A 49 23.02 -6.81 1.30
C VAL A 49 22.08 -7.28 2.41
N GLN A 50 21.67 -6.34 3.26
CA GLN A 50 20.67 -6.62 4.28
C GLN A 50 19.33 -6.96 3.61
N TYR A 51 18.76 -8.11 3.96
CA TYR A 51 17.43 -8.53 3.55
C TYR A 51 16.36 -8.10 4.56
N ALA A 52 15.09 -8.15 4.15
CA ALA A 52 13.96 -7.83 5.02
C ALA A 52 13.78 -8.88 6.13
N GLU A 53 13.51 -8.41 7.34
CA GLU A 53 13.26 -9.28 8.49
C GLU A 53 12.03 -8.79 9.27
N ASN A 54 11.22 -9.74 9.71
CA ASN A 54 10.17 -9.55 10.71
C ASN A 54 10.23 -10.76 11.67
N PRO A 55 11.08 -10.70 12.70
CA PRO A 55 11.39 -11.87 13.53
C PRO A 55 10.13 -12.61 14.01
N PRO A 56 10.14 -13.95 13.95
CA PRO A 56 11.25 -14.81 13.55
C PRO A 56 11.44 -15.00 12.02
N LYS A 57 10.61 -14.36 11.19
CA LYS A 57 10.65 -14.49 9.73
C LYS A 57 11.80 -13.71 9.12
N LYS A 58 12.48 -14.34 8.13
CA LYS A 58 13.56 -13.76 7.32
C LYS A 58 13.18 -13.90 5.84
N TYR A 59 13.20 -12.78 5.11
CA TYR A 59 12.83 -12.71 3.70
C TYR A 59 14.10 -12.44 2.89
N GLN A 60 14.88 -13.50 2.65
CA GLN A 60 16.21 -13.39 2.00
C GLN A 60 16.13 -13.00 0.53
N ASP A 61 14.97 -13.13 -0.07
CA ASP A 61 14.63 -12.74 -1.44
C ASP A 61 14.17 -11.29 -1.55
N ILE A 62 14.03 -10.57 -0.44
CA ILE A 62 13.58 -9.18 -0.39
C ILE A 62 14.69 -8.28 0.15
N LEU A 63 15.21 -7.41 -0.70
CA LEU A 63 16.20 -6.40 -0.32
C LEU A 63 15.53 -5.04 -0.14
N PRO A 64 15.41 -4.54 1.10
CA PRO A 64 14.88 -3.21 1.37
C PRO A 64 15.78 -2.12 0.78
N ILE A 65 15.16 -1.07 0.28
CA ILE A 65 15.84 0.13 -0.21
C ILE A 65 16.14 1.05 0.97
N ASN A 66 17.34 1.61 1.01
CA ASN A 66 17.73 2.62 1.99
C ASN A 66 17.32 4.03 1.52
N PHE A 67 16.16 4.49 1.95
CA PHE A 67 15.61 5.81 1.60
C PHE A 67 16.42 7.00 2.13
N GLU A 68 17.32 6.78 3.09
CA GLU A 68 18.17 7.76 3.74
C GLU A 68 19.64 7.62 3.31
N SER A 69 19.88 7.01 2.15
CA SER A 69 21.23 6.88 1.60
C SER A 69 21.83 8.26 1.24
N ASP A 70 23.15 8.34 1.13
CA ASP A 70 23.83 9.57 0.67
C ASP A 70 23.36 10.04 -0.71
N ASP A 71 22.82 9.11 -1.51
CA ASP A 71 22.29 9.34 -2.85
C ASP A 71 20.75 9.39 -2.88
N TRP A 72 20.11 9.76 -1.75
CA TRP A 72 18.66 9.72 -1.59
C TRP A 72 17.89 10.54 -2.63
N LYS A 73 18.45 11.65 -3.12
CA LYS A 73 17.78 12.50 -4.11
C LYS A 73 17.57 11.75 -5.43
N ASN A 74 18.62 11.13 -5.95
CA ASN A 74 18.54 10.34 -7.17
C ASN A 74 17.64 9.12 -6.98
N LEU A 75 17.75 8.45 -5.83
CA LEU A 75 16.86 7.35 -5.48
C LEU A 75 15.39 7.76 -5.47
N TRP A 76 15.06 8.86 -4.81
CA TRP A 76 13.67 9.33 -4.70
C TRP A 76 13.10 9.73 -6.06
N ASP A 77 13.89 10.40 -6.91
CA ASP A 77 13.49 10.74 -8.27
C ASP A 77 13.27 9.48 -9.12
N GLU A 78 14.13 8.47 -9.00
CA GLU A 78 13.97 7.20 -9.69
C GLU A 78 12.68 6.47 -9.24
N LEU A 79 12.43 6.39 -7.93
CA LEU A 79 11.20 5.78 -7.41
C LEU A 79 9.93 6.53 -7.84
N LYS A 80 9.97 7.86 -7.86
CA LYS A 80 8.87 8.67 -8.39
C LYS A 80 8.66 8.42 -9.88
N SER A 81 9.73 8.24 -10.66
CA SER A 81 9.65 7.98 -12.09
C SER A 81 8.89 6.70 -12.43
N VAL A 82 8.88 5.71 -11.52
CA VAL A 82 8.08 4.49 -11.66
C VAL A 82 6.59 4.82 -11.70
N PHE A 83 6.10 5.67 -10.79
CA PHE A 83 4.71 6.12 -10.83
C PHE A 83 4.41 6.93 -12.09
N GLU A 84 5.27 7.90 -12.42
CA GLU A 84 5.10 8.76 -13.61
C GLU A 84 5.07 7.93 -14.90
N TYR A 85 5.88 6.86 -14.98
CA TYR A 85 5.84 5.92 -16.10
C TYR A 85 4.48 5.25 -16.25
N TRP A 86 3.93 4.71 -15.17
CA TRP A 86 2.64 4.01 -15.21
C TRP A 86 1.46 4.96 -15.39
N ILE A 87 1.51 6.16 -14.81
CA ILE A 87 0.54 7.23 -15.06
C ILE A 87 0.49 7.55 -16.56
N LYS A 88 1.65 7.68 -17.21
CA LYS A 88 1.74 7.87 -18.66
C LYS A 88 1.16 6.71 -19.49
N GLN A 89 1.12 5.50 -18.92
CA GLN A 89 0.44 4.37 -19.56
C GLN A 89 -1.08 4.34 -19.32
N GLY A 90 -1.62 5.23 -18.47
CA GLY A 90 -3.05 5.32 -18.17
C GLY A 90 -3.47 4.81 -16.81
N VAL A 91 -2.54 4.36 -15.97
CA VAL A 91 -2.84 3.93 -14.59
C VAL A 91 -3.10 5.13 -13.71
N LYS A 92 -4.23 5.13 -12.99
CA LYS A 92 -4.64 6.21 -12.08
C LYS A 92 -4.69 5.78 -10.62
N VAL A 93 -4.68 4.49 -10.34
CA VAL A 93 -4.79 3.95 -8.98
C VAL A 93 -3.57 3.11 -8.64
N PHE A 94 -2.94 3.41 -7.51
CA PHE A 94 -1.79 2.66 -7.01
C PHE A 94 -2.07 2.12 -5.61
N ARG A 95 -2.06 0.82 -5.46
CA ARG A 95 -2.00 0.17 -4.15
C ARG A 95 -0.52 0.07 -3.77
N VAL A 96 -0.14 0.70 -2.67
CA VAL A 96 1.25 0.71 -2.21
C VAL A 96 1.43 -0.30 -1.09
N ASP A 97 2.31 -1.25 -1.35
CA ASP A 97 2.65 -2.34 -0.44
C ASP A 97 3.51 -1.84 0.73
N ASN A 98 3.07 -2.13 1.95
CA ASN A 98 3.80 -1.83 3.19
C ASN A 98 4.46 -0.43 3.24
N PRO A 99 3.76 0.68 2.92
CA PRO A 99 4.36 2.02 2.89
C PRO A 99 4.88 2.46 4.27
N HIS A 100 4.33 1.92 5.35
CA HIS A 100 4.73 2.21 6.73
C HIS A 100 6.14 1.72 7.09
N THR A 101 6.73 0.86 6.27
CA THR A 101 8.12 0.37 6.43
C THR A 101 9.15 1.21 5.67
N LYS A 102 8.70 2.22 4.93
CA LYS A 102 9.51 3.12 4.10
C LYS A 102 9.55 4.53 4.73
N SER A 103 10.33 5.42 4.14
CA SER A 103 10.44 6.81 4.61
C SER A 103 9.11 7.56 4.43
N MET A 104 8.61 8.16 5.51
CA MET A 104 7.41 8.99 5.49
C MET A 104 7.63 10.29 4.71
N GLU A 105 8.82 10.87 4.79
CA GLU A 105 9.18 12.08 4.05
C GLU A 105 9.24 11.83 2.55
N PHE A 106 9.72 10.65 2.13
CA PHE A 106 9.64 10.23 0.73
C PHE A 106 8.19 10.20 0.25
N TRP A 107 7.28 9.57 0.99
CA TRP A 107 5.87 9.49 0.59
C TRP A 107 5.24 10.87 0.45
N ARG A 108 5.45 11.73 1.44
CA ARG A 108 4.94 13.09 1.39
C ARG A 108 5.44 13.83 0.16
N TRP A 109 6.75 13.82 -0.07
CA TRP A 109 7.37 14.48 -1.22
C TRP A 109 6.88 13.88 -2.53
N CYS A 110 6.89 12.56 -2.67
CA CYS A 110 6.52 11.86 -3.90
C CYS A 110 5.05 12.10 -4.27
N ILE A 111 4.12 11.88 -3.33
CA ILE A 111 2.69 12.03 -3.57
C ILE A 111 2.32 13.48 -3.88
N LEU A 112 2.87 14.46 -3.16
CA LEU A 112 2.61 15.86 -3.44
C LEU A 112 3.10 16.27 -4.83
N ASN A 113 4.29 15.82 -5.24
CA ASN A 113 4.82 16.10 -6.58
C ASN A 113 3.97 15.46 -7.69
N ILE A 114 3.49 14.25 -7.49
CA ILE A 114 2.62 13.56 -8.46
C ILE A 114 1.25 14.26 -8.51
N LYS A 115 0.61 14.48 -7.37
CA LYS A 115 -0.73 15.11 -7.32
C LYS A 115 -0.76 16.57 -7.79
N ALA A 116 0.35 17.27 -7.73
CA ALA A 116 0.46 18.61 -8.32
C ALA A 116 0.26 18.63 -9.85
N LYS A 117 0.58 17.52 -10.52
CA LYS A 117 0.41 17.36 -11.98
C LYS A 117 -0.78 16.47 -12.33
N HIS A 118 -1.10 15.52 -11.48
CA HIS A 118 -2.08 14.45 -11.64
C HIS A 118 -2.96 14.35 -10.39
N PRO A 119 -3.84 15.34 -10.13
CA PRO A 119 -4.69 15.37 -8.93
C PRO A 119 -5.67 14.18 -8.86
N GLU A 120 -6.00 13.59 -10.00
CA GLU A 120 -6.89 12.43 -10.15
C GLU A 120 -6.27 11.12 -9.62
N VAL A 121 -4.95 11.06 -9.45
CA VAL A 121 -4.27 9.81 -9.05
C VAL A 121 -4.60 9.45 -7.61
N ILE A 122 -4.98 8.19 -7.41
CA ILE A 122 -5.35 7.62 -6.11
C ILE A 122 -4.20 6.77 -5.57
N PHE A 123 -3.85 6.99 -4.31
CA PHE A 123 -2.87 6.18 -3.58
C PHE A 123 -3.55 5.45 -2.42
N LEU A 124 -3.52 4.12 -2.45
CA LEU A 124 -4.04 3.24 -1.41
C LEU A 124 -2.88 2.74 -0.55
N ALA A 125 -2.90 3.02 0.74
CA ALA A 125 -1.87 2.54 1.67
C ALA A 125 -2.25 1.18 2.23
N GLU A 126 -1.56 0.14 1.82
CA GLU A 126 -1.64 -1.17 2.50
C GLU A 126 -0.74 -1.12 3.73
N ALA A 127 -1.31 -0.69 4.86
CA ALA A 127 -0.54 -0.39 6.06
C ALA A 127 -1.21 -0.93 7.32
N PHE A 128 -0.92 -2.18 7.65
CA PHE A 128 -1.34 -2.79 8.91
C PHE A 128 -0.30 -2.47 9.99
N THR A 129 -0.46 -1.30 10.60
CA THR A 129 0.49 -0.74 11.56
C THR A 129 -0.23 0.01 12.68
N ARG A 130 0.53 0.50 13.66
CA ARG A 130 -0.01 1.29 14.77
C ARG A 130 -0.74 2.54 14.28
N PRO A 131 -1.81 2.99 14.94
CA PRO A 131 -2.63 4.13 14.50
C PRO A 131 -1.81 5.37 14.15
N LYS A 132 -0.83 5.72 14.97
CA LYS A 132 0.03 6.89 14.74
C LYS A 132 0.73 6.86 13.37
N ARG A 133 1.28 5.72 12.95
CA ARG A 133 1.92 5.58 11.63
C ARG A 133 0.90 5.60 10.50
N LYS A 134 -0.22 4.92 10.67
CA LYS A 134 -1.32 4.90 9.70
C LYS A 134 -1.85 6.30 9.43
N TYR A 135 -2.11 7.07 10.47
CA TYR A 135 -2.59 8.44 10.37
C TYR A 135 -1.53 9.40 9.79
N PHE A 136 -0.25 9.14 10.05
CA PHE A 136 0.81 9.90 9.39
C PHE A 136 0.84 9.67 7.88
N LEU A 137 0.66 8.44 7.41
CA LEU A 137 0.54 8.15 5.97
C LEU A 137 -0.63 8.91 5.34
N ALA A 138 -1.80 8.94 5.98
CA ALA A 138 -2.92 9.73 5.49
C ALA A 138 -2.55 11.22 5.36
N LYS A 139 -1.92 11.81 6.38
CA LYS A 139 -1.43 13.19 6.35
C LYS A 139 -0.31 13.43 5.34
N SER A 140 0.37 12.37 4.88
CA SER A 140 1.39 12.45 3.83
C SER A 140 0.81 12.45 2.40
N GLY A 141 -0.52 12.34 2.26
CA GLY A 141 -1.22 12.48 0.98
C GLY A 141 -1.79 11.18 0.41
N PHE A 142 -1.67 10.05 1.10
CA PHE A 142 -2.39 8.85 0.70
C PHE A 142 -3.89 9.13 0.70
N THR A 143 -4.56 8.66 -0.35
CA THR A 143 -5.99 8.93 -0.54
C THR A 143 -6.83 8.05 0.38
N HIS A 144 -6.51 6.76 0.46
CA HIS A 144 -7.18 5.80 1.34
C HIS A 144 -6.14 4.95 2.08
N GLY A 145 -6.53 4.39 3.21
CA GLY A 145 -5.71 3.47 3.98
C GLY A 145 -6.47 2.21 4.37
N TYR A 146 -5.82 1.07 4.23
CA TYR A 146 -6.34 -0.20 4.71
C TYR A 146 -6.49 -0.17 6.23
N THR A 147 -7.46 -0.92 6.73
CA THR A 147 -7.89 -0.85 8.12
C THR A 147 -7.81 -2.19 8.83
N TYR A 148 -7.87 -2.14 10.16
CA TYR A 148 -8.01 -3.34 10.98
C TYR A 148 -9.45 -3.89 11.04
N PHE A 149 -10.37 -3.45 10.18
CA PHE A 149 -11.72 -4.03 10.07
C PHE A 149 -11.67 -5.55 9.96
N THR A 150 -10.76 -6.06 9.14
CA THR A 150 -10.54 -7.49 8.91
C THR A 150 -10.29 -8.28 10.19
N TRP A 151 -9.65 -7.68 11.20
CA TRP A 151 -9.32 -8.30 12.50
C TRP A 151 -10.34 -8.00 13.60
N ARG A 152 -11.45 -7.32 13.30
CA ARG A 152 -12.53 -7.08 14.24
C ARG A 152 -13.60 -8.14 14.05
N ASN A 153 -13.73 -9.06 15.01
CA ASN A 153 -14.56 -10.27 14.87
C ASN A 153 -15.85 -10.18 15.68
N THR A 154 -15.90 -9.37 16.73
CA THR A 154 -17.09 -9.21 17.57
C THR A 154 -17.82 -7.90 17.27
N ALA A 155 -19.13 -7.85 17.57
CA ALA A 155 -19.93 -6.64 17.41
C ALA A 155 -19.34 -5.45 18.19
N THR A 156 -18.86 -5.70 19.41
CA THR A 156 -18.25 -4.66 20.26
C THR A 156 -16.97 -4.11 19.65
N GLU A 157 -16.09 -4.98 19.12
CA GLU A 157 -14.86 -4.53 18.44
C GLU A 157 -15.16 -3.73 17.19
N LEU A 158 -16.14 -4.15 16.40
CA LEU A 158 -16.58 -3.43 15.21
C LEU A 158 -17.15 -2.06 15.55
N GLN A 159 -18.05 -2.01 16.54
CA GLN A 159 -18.63 -0.75 17.00
C GLN A 159 -17.55 0.22 17.47
N GLN A 160 -16.67 -0.21 18.38
CA GLN A 160 -15.59 0.62 18.89
C GLN A 160 -14.66 1.13 17.78
N TYR A 161 -14.39 0.28 16.79
CA TYR A 161 -13.54 0.65 15.68
C TYR A 161 -14.20 1.66 14.74
N VAL A 162 -15.48 1.50 14.45
CA VAL A 162 -16.24 2.47 13.66
C VAL A 162 -16.36 3.80 14.41
N GLU A 163 -16.61 3.78 15.74
CA GLU A 163 -16.62 4.97 16.58
C GLU A 163 -15.26 5.68 16.56
N GLU A 164 -14.14 4.94 16.67
CA GLU A 164 -12.80 5.52 16.53
C GLU A 164 -12.65 6.26 15.20
N LEU A 165 -13.03 5.63 14.09
CA LEU A 165 -12.86 6.19 12.75
C LEU A 165 -13.79 7.38 12.46
N THR A 166 -14.96 7.43 13.07
CA THR A 166 -16.01 8.42 12.76
C THR A 166 -16.12 9.56 13.79
N GLN A 167 -15.61 9.35 15.02
CA GLN A 167 -15.73 10.32 16.10
C GLN A 167 -14.40 10.96 16.52
N SER A 168 -13.26 10.34 16.17
CA SER A 168 -11.95 10.92 16.47
C SER A 168 -11.52 11.94 15.40
N GLU A 169 -10.42 12.66 15.66
CA GLU A 169 -9.82 13.58 14.69
C GLU A 169 -9.44 12.92 13.36
N SER A 170 -9.27 11.59 13.35
CA SER A 170 -8.88 10.87 12.14
C SER A 170 -9.90 11.01 11.00
N LYS A 171 -11.17 11.22 11.31
CA LYS A 171 -12.23 11.44 10.32
C LYS A 171 -11.96 12.61 9.37
N GLU A 172 -11.17 13.60 9.77
CA GLU A 172 -10.88 14.80 8.99
C GLU A 172 -9.83 14.56 7.90
N TYR A 173 -9.04 13.47 7.98
CA TYR A 173 -7.93 13.25 7.07
C TYR A 173 -7.67 11.79 6.70
N PHE A 174 -8.31 10.82 7.37
CA PHE A 174 -8.14 9.40 7.09
C PHE A 174 -9.39 8.82 6.45
N TRP A 175 -9.25 8.33 5.23
CA TRP A 175 -10.31 7.65 4.50
C TRP A 175 -10.09 6.14 4.57
N PRO A 176 -10.90 5.43 5.37
CA PRO A 176 -10.73 4.01 5.59
C PRO A 176 -11.14 3.20 4.37
N ASN A 177 -10.37 2.14 4.08
CA ASN A 177 -10.76 1.07 3.18
C ASN A 177 -11.04 -0.20 4.02
N PHE A 178 -12.24 -0.75 3.91
CA PHE A 178 -12.63 -1.96 4.65
C PHE A 178 -12.53 -3.17 3.75
N CYS A 179 -11.61 -4.08 4.10
CA CYS A 179 -11.45 -5.37 3.43
C CYS A 179 -12.07 -6.47 4.30
N PRO A 180 -13.02 -7.26 3.79
CA PRO A 180 -13.53 -8.44 4.51
C PRO A 180 -12.43 -9.42 4.89
N ASN A 181 -11.47 -9.63 4.00
CA ASN A 181 -10.20 -10.33 4.24
C ASN A 181 -9.10 -9.70 3.37
N THR A 182 -7.88 -10.23 3.45
CA THR A 182 -6.75 -9.78 2.60
C THR A 182 -6.25 -10.93 1.73
N PRO A 183 -5.52 -10.66 0.63
CA PRO A 183 -4.89 -11.70 -0.17
C PRO A 183 -3.96 -12.62 0.63
N ASP A 184 -3.34 -12.10 1.69
CA ASP A 184 -2.35 -12.81 2.50
C ASP A 184 -2.96 -13.66 3.61
N ASN A 185 -4.20 -13.33 4.06
CA ASN A 185 -4.78 -13.97 5.23
C ASN A 185 -6.29 -14.16 5.09
N LEU A 186 -6.75 -15.39 5.32
CA LEU A 186 -8.15 -15.67 5.60
C LEU A 186 -8.39 -15.54 7.12
N HIS A 187 -9.18 -14.53 7.52
CA HIS A 187 -9.38 -14.22 8.94
C HIS A 187 -10.22 -15.26 9.67
N ALA A 188 -10.04 -15.30 11.01
CA ALA A 188 -10.58 -16.32 11.89
C ALA A 188 -12.07 -16.63 11.66
N ASP A 189 -12.92 -15.61 11.57
CA ASP A 189 -14.37 -15.78 11.35
C ASP A 189 -14.70 -16.43 10.00
N LEU A 190 -13.84 -16.22 8.98
CA LEU A 190 -14.04 -16.72 7.63
C LEU A 190 -13.46 -18.13 7.43
N GLN A 191 -12.56 -18.58 8.32
CA GLN A 191 -11.91 -19.89 8.21
C GLN A 191 -12.88 -21.06 8.31
N THR A 192 -14.07 -20.85 8.89
CA THR A 192 -15.13 -21.86 8.96
C THR A 192 -15.75 -22.15 7.58
N GLY A 193 -15.52 -21.31 6.57
CA GLY A 193 -16.12 -21.41 5.23
C GLY A 193 -17.64 -21.12 5.20
N ASN A 194 -18.21 -20.57 6.28
CA ASN A 194 -19.64 -20.31 6.35
C ASN A 194 -20.03 -19.15 5.42
N ARG A 195 -20.86 -19.45 4.42
CA ARG A 195 -21.34 -18.47 3.43
C ARG A 195 -22.03 -17.26 4.08
N ALA A 196 -22.80 -17.46 5.16
CA ALA A 196 -23.48 -16.36 5.83
C ALA A 196 -22.49 -15.38 6.47
N THR A 197 -21.38 -15.90 7.03
CA THR A 197 -20.31 -15.06 7.60
C THR A 197 -19.63 -14.22 6.51
N PHE A 198 -19.33 -14.81 5.33
CA PHE A 198 -18.76 -14.05 4.21
C PHE A 198 -19.69 -12.93 3.76
N ILE A 199 -20.98 -13.24 3.58
CA ILE A 199 -21.99 -12.25 3.19
C ILE A 199 -22.10 -11.15 4.25
N GLY A 200 -22.21 -11.50 5.51
CA GLY A 200 -22.29 -10.53 6.61
C GLY A 200 -21.08 -9.60 6.68
N ARG A 201 -19.89 -10.14 6.55
CA ARG A 201 -18.65 -9.35 6.53
C ARG A 201 -18.59 -8.41 5.31
N TYR A 202 -18.97 -8.90 4.14
CA TYR A 202 -19.01 -8.08 2.93
C TYR A 202 -20.02 -6.93 3.06
N VAL A 203 -21.25 -7.21 3.51
CA VAL A 203 -22.29 -6.20 3.74
C VAL A 203 -21.82 -5.15 4.75
N LEU A 204 -21.20 -5.55 5.85
CA LEU A 204 -20.65 -4.61 6.82
C LEU A 204 -19.54 -3.74 6.21
N ALA A 205 -18.64 -4.32 5.43
CA ALA A 205 -17.58 -3.56 4.76
C ALA A 205 -18.19 -2.53 3.79
N ASP A 206 -19.13 -2.93 2.96
CA ASP A 206 -19.73 -2.12 1.90
C ASP A 206 -20.66 -1.01 2.44
N THR A 207 -21.28 -1.23 3.61
CA THR A 207 -22.24 -0.29 4.18
C THR A 207 -21.66 0.67 5.23
N LEU A 208 -20.54 0.32 5.86
CA LEU A 208 -19.91 1.14 6.92
C LEU A 208 -18.82 2.08 6.42
N THR A 209 -18.43 1.97 5.16
CA THR A 209 -17.44 2.85 4.54
C THR A 209 -17.78 3.12 3.08
N THR A 210 -17.21 4.18 2.53
CA THR A 210 -17.32 4.51 1.10
C THR A 210 -16.33 3.71 0.23
N ASN A 211 -15.43 2.96 0.85
CA ASN A 211 -14.39 2.17 0.18
C ASN A 211 -14.33 0.78 0.80
N ALA A 212 -14.78 -0.21 0.05
CA ALA A 212 -14.69 -1.62 0.39
C ALA A 212 -13.93 -2.37 -0.70
N GLY A 213 -13.07 -3.33 -0.30
CA GLY A 213 -12.29 -4.11 -1.26
C GLY A 213 -11.62 -5.34 -0.65
#